data_decc262cb95cf8c6cbbc591361c7f607
#
_entry.id   decc262cb95cf8c6cbbc591361c7f607
#
_cell.length_a   1.000
_cell.length_b   1.000
_cell.length_c   1.000
_cell.angle_alpha   90.00
_cell.angle_beta   90.00
_cell.angle_gamma   90.00
#
_symmetry.space_group_name_H-M   'P 1'
#
loop_
_entity.id
_entity.type
_entity.pdbx_description
1 polymer ?
#
loop_
_entity_poly.entity_id
_entity_poly.type
_entity_poly.pdbx_seq_one_letter_code
_entity_poly.pdbx_strand_id
1 'polypeptide(L)'
;MSTIITSIDPGSPAMRAGLQPGQQLLSINGHTVVDVLDYRFYGYDPVSHLSLKNKDGSTQKLTIHKAEGEDLGLNFDSYLMDEMRSCANHCIFCFVDQMPPGMRQTLYFKDDDARLSFLQGNYITLTNLTEREAQRIIDLRISPCLLYTSPSPRDR
;
A
#
# COMPACT_ATOMS: atom_id res chain seq x y z
N MET A 1 0.22 -1.09 12.59
CA MET A 1 -0.42 -1.38 11.30
C MET A 1 -1.90 -1.17 11.48
N SER A 2 -2.45 -0.15 10.84
CA SER A 2 -3.85 0.24 11.09
C SER A 2 -4.68 0.01 9.84
N THR A 3 -5.24 -1.21 9.72
CA THR A 3 -6.30 -1.51 8.75
C THR A 3 -7.67 -1.08 9.27
N ILE A 4 -7.68 -0.05 10.15
CA ILE A 4 -8.91 0.51 10.72
C ILE A 4 -9.53 1.44 9.68
N ILE A 5 -10.81 1.22 9.40
CA ILE A 5 -11.61 2.03 8.50
C ILE A 5 -11.89 3.38 9.17
N THR A 6 -11.40 4.47 8.59
CA THR A 6 -11.62 5.83 9.12
C THR A 6 -12.88 6.46 8.57
N SER A 7 -13.18 6.23 7.29
CA SER A 7 -14.41 6.68 6.65
C SER A 7 -14.82 5.74 5.52
N ILE A 8 -16.04 5.87 5.04
CA ILE A 8 -16.61 5.07 3.96
C ILE A 8 -17.22 6.03 2.95
N ASP A 9 -16.94 5.81 1.68
CA ASP A 9 -17.41 6.68 0.61
C ASP A 9 -18.94 6.58 0.45
N PRO A 10 -19.62 7.73 0.29
CA PRO A 10 -21.06 7.75 0.09
C PRO A 10 -21.47 6.95 -1.15
N GLY A 11 -22.47 6.07 -1.02
CA GLY A 11 -22.98 5.24 -2.11
C GLY A 11 -22.10 4.08 -2.53
N SER A 12 -20.96 3.87 -1.87
CA SER A 12 -20.03 2.76 -2.15
C SER A 12 -20.63 1.39 -1.82
N PRO A 13 -20.05 0.30 -2.37
CA PRO A 13 -20.42 -1.07 -2.00
C PRO A 13 -20.35 -1.34 -0.50
N ALA A 14 -19.32 -0.85 0.19
CA ALA A 14 -19.16 -1.00 1.62
C ALA A 14 -20.27 -0.28 2.40
N MET A 15 -20.67 0.92 1.98
CA MET A 15 -21.76 1.64 2.61
C MET A 15 -23.10 0.91 2.43
N ARG A 16 -23.37 0.42 1.21
CA ARG A 16 -24.59 -0.37 0.93
C ARG A 16 -24.67 -1.66 1.75
N ALA A 17 -23.49 -2.24 2.07
CA ALA A 17 -23.38 -3.44 2.89
C ALA A 17 -23.43 -3.18 4.41
N GLY A 18 -23.52 -1.92 4.83
CA GLY A 18 -23.69 -1.53 6.23
C GLY A 18 -22.41 -1.51 7.06
N LEU A 19 -21.24 -1.42 6.42
CA LEU A 19 -19.98 -1.22 7.12
C LEU A 19 -19.97 0.12 7.84
N GLN A 20 -19.17 0.22 8.91
CA GLN A 20 -19.07 1.43 9.71
C GLN A 20 -17.61 1.82 9.99
N PRO A 21 -17.31 3.12 10.09
CA PRO A 21 -16.01 3.60 10.53
C PRO A 21 -15.64 3.05 11.92
N GLY A 22 -14.36 2.71 12.10
CA GLY A 22 -13.83 2.14 13.33
C GLY A 22 -13.80 0.61 13.35
N GLN A 23 -14.35 -0.08 12.34
CA GLN A 23 -14.10 -1.50 12.12
C GLN A 23 -12.68 -1.68 11.55
N GLN A 24 -12.06 -2.83 11.82
CA GLN A 24 -10.78 -3.20 11.28
C GLN A 24 -10.94 -4.25 10.17
N LEU A 25 -10.39 -3.99 8.99
CA LEU A 25 -10.34 -4.96 7.90
C LEU A 25 -9.21 -5.96 8.15
N LEU A 26 -9.54 -7.24 8.26
CA LEU A 26 -8.58 -8.32 8.51
C LEU A 26 -8.18 -9.05 7.24
N SER A 27 -9.16 -9.41 6.40
CA SER A 27 -8.90 -10.14 5.17
C SER A 27 -9.96 -9.86 4.10
N ILE A 28 -9.56 -10.06 2.84
CA ILE A 28 -10.42 -10.06 1.65
C ILE A 28 -10.21 -11.40 0.94
N ASN A 29 -11.28 -12.10 0.61
CA ASN A 29 -11.26 -13.40 -0.10
C ASN A 29 -10.32 -14.43 0.55
N GLY A 30 -10.16 -14.39 1.89
CA GLY A 30 -9.28 -15.28 2.65
C GLY A 30 -7.82 -14.81 2.74
N HIS A 31 -7.43 -13.76 2.01
CA HIS A 31 -6.09 -13.17 2.05
C HIS A 31 -6.01 -12.05 3.08
N THR A 32 -5.01 -12.10 3.97
CA THR A 32 -4.78 -11.04 4.95
C THR A 32 -4.42 -9.74 4.26
N VAL A 33 -5.11 -8.65 4.64
CA VAL A 33 -4.81 -7.31 4.15
C VAL A 33 -3.76 -6.68 5.05
N VAL A 34 -2.60 -6.36 4.47
CA VAL A 34 -1.48 -5.72 5.14
C VAL A 34 -1.38 -4.25 4.73
N ASP A 35 -1.59 -3.96 3.45
CA ASP A 35 -1.47 -2.62 2.88
C ASP A 35 -2.45 -2.39 1.71
N VAL A 36 -2.35 -1.19 1.11
CA VAL A 36 -3.22 -0.75 0.02
C VAL A 36 -3.16 -1.66 -1.22
N LEU A 37 -2.04 -2.34 -1.47
CA LEU A 37 -1.92 -3.24 -2.61
C LEU A 37 -2.76 -4.49 -2.43
N ASP A 38 -2.73 -5.10 -1.23
CA ASP A 38 -3.60 -6.23 -0.90
C ASP A 38 -5.07 -5.82 -1.01
N TYR A 39 -5.41 -4.63 -0.48
CA TYR A 39 -6.77 -4.09 -0.54
C TYR A 39 -7.26 -3.96 -1.98
N ARG A 40 -6.46 -3.36 -2.86
CA ARG A 40 -6.82 -3.17 -4.27
C ARG A 40 -6.82 -4.46 -5.08
N PHE A 41 -5.82 -5.31 -4.85
CA PHE A 41 -5.65 -6.55 -5.61
C PHE A 41 -6.75 -7.56 -5.29
N TYR A 42 -6.94 -7.89 -4.00
CA TYR A 42 -7.96 -8.86 -3.58
C TYR A 42 -9.38 -8.29 -3.56
N GLY A 43 -9.51 -6.96 -3.55
CA GLY A 43 -10.79 -6.28 -3.66
C GLY A 43 -11.26 -6.04 -5.10
N TYR A 44 -10.52 -6.49 -6.12
CA TYR A 44 -10.85 -6.26 -7.53
C TYR A 44 -12.08 -7.06 -7.99
N ASP A 45 -12.24 -8.27 -7.49
CA ASP A 45 -13.29 -9.20 -7.91
C ASP A 45 -14.72 -8.68 -7.67
N PRO A 46 -15.70 -9.12 -8.49
CA PRO A 46 -17.10 -8.71 -8.34
C PRO A 46 -17.75 -9.22 -7.05
N VAL A 47 -17.18 -10.24 -6.43
CA VAL A 47 -17.61 -10.76 -5.12
C VAL A 47 -16.44 -10.69 -4.16
N SER A 48 -16.62 -9.94 -3.07
CA SER A 48 -15.59 -9.78 -2.04
C SER A 48 -16.08 -10.32 -0.70
N HIS A 49 -15.39 -11.33 -0.19
CA HIS A 49 -15.63 -11.89 1.15
C HIS A 49 -14.72 -11.19 2.16
N LEU A 50 -15.29 -10.31 2.96
CA LEU A 50 -14.55 -9.53 3.95
C LEU A 50 -14.60 -10.20 5.32
N SER A 51 -13.48 -10.21 6.03
CA SER A 51 -13.40 -10.50 7.45
C SER A 51 -13.04 -9.22 8.19
N LEU A 52 -13.90 -8.82 9.12
CA LEU A 52 -13.83 -7.55 9.83
C LEU A 52 -13.79 -7.81 11.33
N LYS A 53 -13.04 -7.00 12.06
CA LYS A 53 -13.09 -6.95 13.51
C LYS A 53 -13.82 -5.68 13.94
N ASN A 54 -14.88 -5.85 14.70
CA ASN A 54 -15.69 -4.76 15.25
C ASN A 54 -14.98 -4.08 16.44
N LYS A 55 -15.47 -2.90 16.83
CA LYS A 55 -14.96 -2.15 17.99
C LYS A 55 -15.08 -2.91 19.32
N ASP A 56 -16.05 -3.80 19.43
CA ASP A 56 -16.27 -4.68 20.60
C ASP A 56 -15.34 -5.91 20.64
N GLY A 57 -14.47 -6.06 19.60
CA GLY A 57 -13.55 -7.17 19.45
C GLY A 57 -14.13 -8.39 18.74
N SER A 58 -15.42 -8.41 18.43
CA SER A 58 -16.05 -9.50 17.68
C SER A 58 -15.60 -9.52 16.22
N THR A 59 -15.56 -10.70 15.61
CA THR A 59 -15.25 -10.84 14.18
C THR A 59 -16.53 -11.06 13.38
N GLN A 60 -16.69 -10.27 12.34
CA GLN A 60 -17.81 -10.36 11.41
C GLN A 60 -17.28 -10.77 10.01
N LYS A 61 -18.02 -11.64 9.34
CA LYS A 61 -17.79 -11.95 7.93
C LYS A 61 -18.93 -11.38 7.11
N LEU A 62 -18.58 -10.74 6.01
CA LEU A 62 -19.54 -10.08 5.13
C LEU A 62 -19.17 -10.37 3.67
N THR A 63 -20.18 -10.60 2.84
CA THR A 63 -20.01 -10.73 1.39
C THR A 63 -20.58 -9.50 0.70
N ILE A 64 -19.77 -8.87 -0.14
CA ILE A 64 -20.16 -7.69 -0.92
C ILE A 64 -20.19 -8.08 -2.39
N HIS A 65 -21.27 -7.74 -3.07
CA HIS A 65 -21.42 -7.84 -4.52
C HIS A 65 -21.27 -6.44 -5.13
N LYS A 66 -20.42 -6.31 -6.14
CA LYS A 66 -20.11 -5.05 -6.81
C LYS A 66 -19.73 -5.29 -8.28
N ALA A 67 -19.56 -4.25 -9.07
CA ALA A 67 -18.97 -4.38 -10.39
C ALA A 67 -17.49 -4.79 -10.29
N GLU A 68 -16.99 -5.51 -11.29
CA GLU A 68 -15.56 -5.82 -11.38
C GLU A 68 -14.74 -4.52 -11.44
N GLY A 69 -13.70 -4.42 -10.61
CA GLY A 69 -12.87 -3.22 -10.49
C GLY A 69 -13.51 -2.04 -9.75
N GLU A 70 -14.80 -2.11 -9.36
CA GLU A 70 -15.41 -1.09 -8.51
C GLU A 70 -14.73 -1.10 -7.14
N ASP A 71 -14.32 0.09 -6.63
CA ASP A 71 -13.72 0.20 -5.30
C ASP A 71 -14.76 -0.11 -4.22
N LEU A 72 -14.33 -0.76 -3.14
CA LEU A 72 -15.18 -1.01 -1.97
C LEU A 72 -15.59 0.29 -1.27
N GLY A 73 -14.79 1.35 -1.42
CA GLY A 73 -15.02 2.66 -0.82
C GLY A 73 -14.63 2.75 0.65
N LEU A 74 -13.62 1.99 1.05
CA LEU A 74 -13.06 2.04 2.40
C LEU A 74 -11.86 2.98 2.45
N ASN A 75 -11.87 3.95 3.37
CA ASN A 75 -10.75 4.84 3.60
C ASN A 75 -10.04 4.48 4.91
N PHE A 76 -8.71 4.63 4.91
CA PHE A 76 -7.83 4.31 6.02
C PHE A 76 -7.04 5.54 6.48
N ASP A 77 -6.39 5.47 7.63
CA ASP A 77 -5.67 6.59 8.24
C ASP A 77 -4.51 7.09 7.36
N SER A 78 -3.82 6.18 6.67
CA SER A 78 -2.78 6.51 5.71
C SER A 78 -3.07 5.92 4.34
N TYR A 79 -2.54 6.56 3.27
CA TYR A 79 -2.71 6.09 1.89
C TYR A 79 -2.17 4.66 1.68
N LEU A 80 -1.07 4.32 2.35
CA LEU A 80 -0.47 2.98 2.27
C LEU A 80 -1.01 2.00 3.30
N MET A 81 -1.83 2.47 4.26
CA MET A 81 -2.35 1.71 5.40
C MET A 81 -1.27 1.34 6.44
N ASP A 82 0.00 1.63 6.16
CA ASP A 82 1.15 1.48 7.07
C ASP A 82 2.18 2.59 6.82
N GLU A 83 3.37 2.46 7.44
CA GLU A 83 4.47 3.42 7.28
C GLU A 83 5.18 3.26 5.93
N MET A 84 5.56 4.40 5.35
CA MET A 84 6.39 4.45 4.14
C MET A 84 7.80 3.98 4.46
N ARG A 85 8.43 3.32 3.49
CA ARG A 85 9.81 2.82 3.61
C ARG A 85 10.79 3.81 3.06
N SER A 86 11.89 3.98 3.79
CA SER A 86 12.98 4.88 3.43
C SER A 86 14.22 4.09 3.04
N CYS A 87 14.98 4.61 2.08
CA CYS A 87 16.26 4.06 1.66
C CYS A 87 17.29 4.17 2.78
N ALA A 88 17.97 3.06 3.11
CA ALA A 88 19.05 3.02 4.10
C ALA A 88 20.45 3.32 3.52
N ASN A 89 20.55 3.54 2.21
CA ASN A 89 21.84 3.79 1.56
C ASN A 89 22.38 5.18 1.86
N HIS A 90 23.72 5.29 1.85
CA HIS A 90 24.48 6.53 1.93
C HIS A 90 25.34 6.71 0.68
N CYS A 91 24.69 6.78 -0.49
CA CYS A 91 25.41 6.94 -1.75
C CYS A 91 26.03 8.33 -1.84
N ILE A 92 27.30 8.41 -2.28
CA ILE A 92 28.00 9.70 -2.44
C ILE A 92 27.33 10.67 -3.44
N PHE A 93 26.48 10.14 -4.32
CA PHE A 93 25.71 10.91 -5.30
C PHE A 93 24.23 11.03 -4.94
N CYS A 94 23.84 10.71 -3.70
CA CYS A 94 22.46 10.83 -3.25
C CYS A 94 22.04 12.31 -3.22
N PHE A 95 21.14 12.70 -4.11
CA PHE A 95 20.66 14.09 -4.18
C PHE A 95 19.90 14.53 -2.92
N VAL A 96 19.31 13.60 -2.18
CA VAL A 96 18.64 13.91 -0.91
C VAL A 96 19.67 14.21 0.18
N ASP A 97 20.75 13.41 0.28
CA ASP A 97 21.84 13.66 1.26
C ASP A 97 22.64 14.91 0.96
N GLN A 98 22.64 15.36 -0.31
CA GLN A 98 23.32 16.59 -0.74
C GLN A 98 22.48 17.86 -0.61
N MET A 99 21.23 17.75 -0.15
CA MET A 99 20.37 18.91 0.03
C MET A 99 20.86 19.81 1.16
N PRO A 100 20.76 21.15 1.00
CA PRO A 100 21.12 22.08 2.05
C PRO A 100 20.33 21.84 3.34
N PRO A 101 20.94 21.98 4.53
CA PRO A 101 20.23 21.85 5.79
C PRO A 101 19.18 22.96 5.96
N GLY A 102 18.12 22.67 6.74
CA GLY A 102 17.09 23.65 7.08
C GLY A 102 15.93 23.75 6.10
N MET A 103 15.82 22.86 5.14
CA MET A 103 14.66 22.74 4.24
C MET A 103 13.49 22.02 4.93
N ARG A 104 12.35 21.94 4.26
CA ARG A 104 11.18 21.19 4.78
C ARG A 104 11.54 19.72 4.99
N GLN A 105 11.13 19.15 6.10
CA GLN A 105 11.42 17.75 6.51
C GLN A 105 11.08 16.73 5.42
N THR A 106 9.99 16.95 4.70
CA THR A 106 9.53 16.05 3.63
C THR A 106 10.51 15.92 2.47
N LEU A 107 11.41 16.90 2.29
CA LEU A 107 12.42 16.87 1.23
C LEU A 107 13.60 15.94 1.55
N TYR A 108 13.79 15.59 2.83
CA TYR A 108 14.86 14.70 3.28
C TYR A 108 14.42 13.24 3.36
N PHE A 109 13.18 12.94 2.98
CA PHE A 109 12.69 11.58 2.93
C PHE A 109 13.23 10.87 1.68
N LYS A 110 13.99 9.81 1.90
CA LYS A 110 14.54 8.96 0.84
C LYS A 110 13.56 7.84 0.53
N ASP A 111 12.64 8.07 -0.38
CA ASP A 111 11.66 7.07 -0.76
C ASP A 111 12.34 5.84 -1.41
N ASP A 112 12.07 4.66 -0.88
CA ASP A 112 12.48 3.37 -1.46
C ASP A 112 11.35 2.33 -1.31
N ASP A 113 10.11 2.79 -1.37
CA ASP A 113 8.92 1.97 -1.20
C ASP A 113 8.39 1.45 -2.54
N ALA A 114 8.48 0.13 -2.76
CA ALA A 114 8.02 -0.51 -3.99
C ALA A 114 6.54 -0.25 -4.30
N ARG A 115 5.72 -0.01 -3.29
CA ARG A 115 4.29 0.30 -3.43
C ARG A 115 4.10 1.69 -4.03
N LEU A 116 4.81 2.68 -3.52
CA LEU A 116 4.77 4.05 -4.08
C LEU A 116 5.35 4.09 -5.48
N SER A 117 6.40 3.32 -5.74
CA SER A 117 6.94 3.18 -7.08
C SER A 117 5.89 2.65 -8.07
N PHE A 118 5.19 1.59 -7.71
CA PHE A 118 4.14 1.02 -8.55
C PHE A 118 2.92 1.96 -8.70
N LEU A 119 2.48 2.61 -7.61
CA LEU A 119 1.27 3.43 -7.60
C LEU A 119 1.46 4.83 -8.18
N GLN A 120 2.66 5.40 -8.05
CA GLN A 120 2.97 6.80 -8.38
C GLN A 120 4.10 6.97 -9.37
N GLY A 121 4.82 5.89 -9.73
CA GLY A 121 5.95 5.92 -10.65
C GLY A 121 7.25 6.43 -10.02
N ASN A 122 7.38 6.44 -8.69
CA ASN A 122 8.60 6.85 -8.01
C ASN A 122 9.75 5.87 -8.32
N TYR A 123 10.95 6.41 -8.52
CA TYR A 123 12.15 5.58 -8.69
C TYR A 123 12.60 5.00 -7.36
N ILE A 124 12.92 3.69 -7.36
CA ILE A 124 13.43 2.99 -6.18
C ILE A 124 14.67 2.18 -6.51
N THR A 125 15.45 1.84 -5.48
CA THR A 125 16.69 1.06 -5.61
C THR A 125 16.54 -0.41 -5.20
N LEU A 126 15.48 -0.75 -4.45
CA LEU A 126 15.23 -2.07 -3.85
C LEU A 126 16.37 -2.58 -2.95
N THR A 127 17.23 -1.70 -2.44
CA THR A 127 18.37 -2.11 -1.63
C THR A 127 17.98 -2.59 -0.23
N ASN A 128 16.78 -2.22 0.23
CA ASN A 128 16.23 -2.64 1.53
C ASN A 128 15.20 -3.77 1.39
N LEU A 129 15.14 -4.41 0.23
CA LEU A 129 14.14 -5.43 -0.06
C LEU A 129 14.36 -6.67 0.79
N THR A 130 13.34 -7.09 1.53
CA THR A 130 13.32 -8.35 2.25
C THR A 130 12.78 -9.47 1.36
N GLU A 131 13.13 -10.73 1.65
CA GLU A 131 12.62 -11.93 0.95
C GLU A 131 11.08 -11.94 0.89
N ARG A 132 10.43 -11.60 2.00
CA ARG A 132 8.97 -11.51 2.08
C ARG A 132 8.40 -10.47 1.11
N GLU A 133 9.07 -9.35 0.96
CA GLU A 133 8.64 -8.28 0.05
C GLU A 133 8.88 -8.64 -1.41
N ALA A 134 10.02 -9.28 -1.69
CA ALA A 134 10.30 -9.83 -3.01
C ALA A 134 9.20 -10.82 -3.44
N GLN A 135 8.81 -11.73 -2.53
CA GLN A 135 7.72 -12.66 -2.79
C GLN A 135 6.40 -11.95 -3.04
N ARG A 136 6.06 -10.91 -2.27
CA ARG A 136 4.84 -10.11 -2.50
C ARG A 136 4.84 -9.37 -3.83
N ILE A 137 5.98 -8.84 -4.26
CA ILE A 137 6.13 -8.21 -5.59
C ILE A 137 5.77 -9.22 -6.69
N ILE A 138 6.23 -10.46 -6.55
CA ILE A 138 5.95 -11.55 -7.51
C ILE A 138 4.46 -11.94 -7.44
N ASP A 139 3.93 -12.20 -6.26
CA ASP A 139 2.57 -12.69 -6.06
C ASP A 139 1.52 -11.67 -6.53
N LEU A 140 1.72 -10.41 -6.25
CA LEU A 140 0.84 -9.30 -6.65
C LEU A 140 1.16 -8.75 -8.05
N ARG A 141 2.19 -9.30 -8.72
CA ARG A 141 2.65 -8.87 -10.06
C ARG A 141 2.93 -7.37 -10.12
N ILE A 142 3.55 -6.83 -9.08
CA ILE A 142 3.92 -5.43 -9.00
C ILE A 142 5.08 -5.17 -9.94
N SER A 143 5.02 -4.07 -10.69
CA SER A 143 6.09 -3.62 -11.60
C SER A 143 6.63 -2.27 -11.12
N PRO A 144 7.54 -2.25 -10.13
CA PRO A 144 8.10 -1.01 -9.62
C PRO A 144 9.03 -0.36 -10.65
N CYS A 145 9.14 0.98 -10.60
CA CYS A 145 10.04 1.74 -11.44
C CYS A 145 11.44 1.75 -10.81
N LEU A 146 12.37 0.97 -11.37
CA LEU A 146 13.72 0.83 -10.81
C LEU A 146 14.67 1.90 -11.34
N LEU A 147 15.38 2.59 -10.47
CA LEU A 147 16.48 3.49 -10.83
C LEU A 147 17.62 2.73 -11.56
N TYR A 148 17.73 1.45 -11.30
CA TYR A 148 18.71 0.53 -11.87
C TYR A 148 18.56 0.31 -13.38
N THR A 149 17.43 0.62 -13.98
CA THR A 149 17.21 0.44 -15.43
C THR A 149 17.89 1.52 -16.29
N SER A 150 18.41 2.57 -15.68
CA SER A 150 19.28 3.52 -16.38
C SER A 150 20.70 2.96 -16.44
N PRO A 151 21.25 2.65 -17.63
CA PRO A 151 22.62 2.17 -17.73
C PRO A 151 23.58 3.21 -17.17
N SER A 152 24.19 2.88 -16.03
CA SER A 152 25.25 3.71 -15.47
C SER A 152 26.46 3.69 -16.42
N PRO A 153 27.18 4.83 -16.64
CA PRO A 153 28.42 4.84 -17.37
C PRO A 153 29.49 3.89 -16.79
N ARG A 154 29.28 3.38 -15.58
CA ARG A 154 30.18 2.41 -14.92
C ARG A 154 29.88 0.95 -15.27
N ASP A 155 28.76 0.67 -15.90
CA ASP A 155 28.34 -0.70 -16.28
C ASP A 155 28.74 -1.04 -17.73
N ARG A 156 29.69 -0.29 -18.29
CA ARG A 156 30.30 -0.54 -19.61
C ARG A 156 31.74 -0.99 -19.48
#